data_455902a7757375fc8996c696a89428b7
#
_entry.id   455902a7757375fc8996c696a89428b7
#
_cell.length_a   1.000
_cell.length_b   1.000
_cell.length_c   1.000
_cell.angle_alpha   90.00
_cell.angle_beta   90.00
_cell.angle_gamma   90.00
#
_symmetry.space_group_name_H-M   'P 1'
#
loop_
_entity.id
_entity.type
_entity.pdbx_description
1 polymer ?
#
loop_
_entity_poly.entity_id
_entity_poly.type
_entity_poly.pdbx_seq_one_letter_code
_entity_poly.pdbx_strand_id
1 'polypeptide(L)'
;ACLAHFQRNNAMISIEFLIASAIGMLVATGIYLILRVRTFPVVLGLAMIGYAVNIFLFSMGRIQTNAPAILTEAAKVSDPLPQALVLTAIVIGFATIAFIVQLALRSRYETGTDHVDAKEEHPLLDPREDEP
;
A
#
# COMPACT_ATOMS: atom_id res chain seq x y z
N ALA A 1 -5.39 -2.13 41.14
CA ALA A 1 -6.17 -1.33 40.14
C ALA A 1 -5.26 -0.35 39.37
N CYS A 2 -4.37 0.39 40.02
CA CYS A 2 -3.52 1.41 39.39
C CYS A 2 -2.46 0.82 38.42
N LEU A 3 -1.82 -0.29 38.79
CA LEU A 3 -0.82 -0.99 37.96
C LEU A 3 -1.43 -1.61 36.71
N ALA A 4 -2.65 -2.13 36.77
CA ALA A 4 -3.35 -2.68 35.60
C ALA A 4 -3.75 -1.58 34.62
N HIS A 5 -4.08 -0.39 35.08
CA HIS A 5 -4.38 0.77 34.25
C HIS A 5 -3.11 1.30 33.55
N PHE A 6 -2.00 1.31 34.23
CA PHE A 6 -0.69 1.73 33.72
C PHE A 6 -0.17 0.75 32.65
N GLN A 7 -0.26 -0.55 32.91
CA GLN A 7 0.10 -1.60 31.93
C GLN A 7 -0.76 -1.53 30.66
N ARG A 8 -2.05 -1.29 30.81
CA ARG A 8 -2.97 -1.17 29.67
C ARG A 8 -2.67 0.06 28.80
N ASN A 9 -2.30 1.17 29.43
CA ASN A 9 -1.96 2.41 28.70
C ASN A 9 -0.66 2.22 27.89
N ASN A 10 0.33 1.57 28.46
CA ASN A 10 1.60 1.29 27.76
C ASN A 10 1.41 0.31 26.60
N ALA A 11 0.54 -0.68 26.73
CA ALA A 11 0.24 -1.62 25.67
C ALA A 11 -0.50 -0.96 24.48
N MET A 12 -1.43 -0.05 24.77
CA MET A 12 -2.13 0.70 23.69
C MET A 12 -1.19 1.64 22.96
N ILE A 13 -0.35 2.40 23.66
CA ILE A 13 0.66 3.27 23.05
C ILE A 13 1.62 2.46 22.20
N SER A 14 1.99 1.26 22.65
CA SER A 14 2.89 0.36 21.91
C SER A 14 2.25 -0.12 20.59
N ILE A 15 0.97 -0.50 20.60
CA ILE A 15 0.24 -0.96 19.39
C ILE A 15 0.03 0.18 18.41
N GLU A 16 -0.39 1.35 18.86
CA GLU A 16 -0.55 2.53 18.01
C GLU A 16 0.77 2.95 17.37
N PHE A 17 1.86 2.91 18.12
CA PHE A 17 3.19 3.20 17.60
C PHE A 17 3.63 2.18 16.55
N LEU A 18 3.37 0.90 16.76
CA LEU A 18 3.69 -0.17 15.80
C LEU A 18 2.91 0.01 14.49
N ILE A 19 1.61 0.30 14.58
CA ILE A 19 0.77 0.53 13.39
C ILE A 19 1.26 1.77 12.65
N ALA A 20 1.52 2.87 13.35
CA ALA A 20 2.01 4.10 12.73
C ALA A 20 3.36 3.89 12.04
N SER A 21 4.28 3.16 12.66
CA SER A 21 5.59 2.84 12.07
C SER A 21 5.45 1.93 10.84
N ALA A 22 4.55 0.95 10.88
CA ALA A 22 4.27 0.07 9.75
C ALA A 22 3.69 0.84 8.55
N ILE A 23 2.75 1.75 8.78
CA ILE A 23 2.19 2.62 7.75
C ILE A 23 3.28 3.50 7.16
N GLY A 24 4.11 4.12 7.98
CA GLY A 24 5.23 4.96 7.54
C GLY A 24 6.22 4.19 6.66
N MET A 25 6.56 2.97 7.04
CA MET A 25 7.47 2.11 6.26
C MET A 25 6.87 1.69 4.92
N LEU A 26 5.57 1.35 4.89
CA LEU A 26 4.86 1.00 3.66
C LEU A 26 4.79 2.20 2.69
N VAL A 27 4.48 3.39 3.19
CA VAL A 27 4.43 4.61 2.38
C VAL A 27 5.81 4.96 1.84
N ALA A 28 6.84 4.93 2.67
CA ALA A 28 8.21 5.24 2.26
C ALA A 28 8.69 4.27 1.17
N THR A 29 8.47 2.97 1.35
CA THR A 29 8.81 1.94 0.36
C THR A 29 8.00 2.12 -0.92
N GLY A 30 6.71 2.42 -0.80
CA GLY A 30 5.82 2.66 -1.94
C GLY A 30 6.27 3.85 -2.78
N ILE A 31 6.60 4.98 -2.16
CA ILE A 31 7.11 6.17 -2.84
C ILE A 31 8.46 5.86 -3.52
N TYR A 32 9.36 5.16 -2.83
CA TYR A 32 10.65 4.77 -3.41
C TYR A 32 10.47 3.91 -4.67
N LEU A 33 9.53 2.97 -4.67
CA LEU A 33 9.26 2.11 -5.82
C LEU A 33 8.60 2.87 -6.98
N ILE A 34 7.72 3.84 -6.70
CA ILE A 34 7.08 4.67 -7.74
C ILE A 34 8.10 5.57 -8.46
N LEU A 35 9.13 6.03 -7.75
CA LEU A 35 10.19 6.83 -8.34
C LEU A 35 11.13 6.04 -9.25
N ARG A 36 10.96 4.73 -9.36
CA ARG A 36 11.69 3.90 -10.29
C ARG A 36 11.17 4.05 -11.71
N VAL A 37 12.07 4.03 -12.68
CA VAL A 37 11.79 4.24 -14.12
C VAL A 37 11.13 3.01 -14.78
N ARG A 38 11.04 1.88 -14.09
CA ARG A 38 10.48 0.63 -14.61
C ARG A 38 9.03 0.46 -14.20
N THR A 39 8.21 -0.03 -15.11
CA THR A 39 6.75 -0.19 -14.94
C THR A 39 6.40 -1.14 -13.79
N PHE A 40 7.09 -2.28 -13.65
CA PHE A 40 6.78 -3.25 -12.62
C PHE A 40 6.98 -2.72 -11.18
N PRO A 41 8.11 -2.07 -10.83
CA PRO A 41 8.26 -1.44 -9.52
C PRO A 41 7.22 -0.35 -9.23
N VAL A 42 6.81 0.42 -10.24
CA VAL A 42 5.77 1.45 -10.09
C VAL A 42 4.43 0.83 -9.68
N VAL A 43 4.02 -0.25 -10.34
CA VAL A 43 2.79 -0.97 -10.00
C VAL A 43 2.86 -1.53 -8.58
N LEU A 44 4.00 -2.10 -8.20
CA LEU A 44 4.22 -2.62 -6.84
C LEU A 44 4.19 -1.50 -5.79
N GLY A 45 4.79 -0.35 -6.09
CA GLY A 45 4.76 0.83 -5.23
C GLY A 45 3.34 1.37 -5.01
N LEU A 46 2.53 1.40 -6.07
CA LEU A 46 1.12 1.80 -5.99
C LEU A 46 0.32 0.84 -5.09
N ALA A 47 0.56 -0.48 -5.22
CA ALA A 47 -0.04 -1.48 -4.35
C ALA A 47 0.33 -1.26 -2.87
N MET A 48 1.62 -0.98 -2.58
CA MET A 48 2.11 -0.72 -1.22
C MET A 48 1.43 0.49 -0.59
N ILE A 49 1.28 1.59 -1.33
CA ILE A 49 0.55 2.78 -0.85
C ILE A 49 -0.92 2.45 -0.62
N GLY A 50 -1.56 1.69 -1.50
CA GLY A 50 -2.93 1.23 -1.31
C GLY A 50 -3.12 0.45 -0.01
N TYR A 51 -2.21 -0.45 0.32
CA TYR A 51 -2.24 -1.17 1.60
C TYR A 51 -2.02 -0.25 2.80
N ALA A 52 -1.11 0.72 2.71
CA ALA A 52 -0.88 1.70 3.76
C ALA A 52 -2.14 2.52 4.08
N VAL A 53 -2.83 2.98 3.04
CA VAL A 53 -4.11 3.71 3.19
C VAL A 53 -5.19 2.82 3.82
N ASN A 54 -5.29 1.56 3.41
CA ASN A 54 -6.26 0.62 3.99
C ASN A 54 -6.01 0.37 5.48
N ILE A 55 -4.75 0.18 5.89
CA ILE A 55 -4.38 0.03 7.30
C ILE A 55 -4.68 1.32 8.08
N PHE A 56 -4.39 2.48 7.49
CA PHE A 56 -4.68 3.77 8.10
C PHE A 56 -6.18 3.96 8.34
N LEU A 57 -7.02 3.72 7.33
CA LEU A 57 -8.48 3.81 7.45
C LEU A 57 -9.02 2.84 8.49
N PHE A 58 -8.50 1.61 8.52
CA PHE A 58 -8.87 0.62 9.52
C PHE A 58 -8.51 1.07 10.94
N SER A 59 -7.34 1.67 11.11
CA SER A 59 -6.85 2.18 12.39
C SER A 59 -7.66 3.38 12.91
N MET A 60 -8.22 4.20 12.01
CA MET A 60 -9.06 5.34 12.38
C MET A 60 -10.35 4.92 13.10
N GLY A 61 -10.83 3.70 12.90
CA GLY A 61 -12.00 3.13 13.55
C GLY A 61 -11.82 2.83 15.04
N ARG A 62 -10.71 3.25 15.66
CA ARG A 62 -10.35 2.97 17.06
C ARG A 62 -10.44 1.47 17.36
N ILE A 63 -9.40 0.74 17.03
CA ILE A 63 -9.26 -0.67 17.38
C ILE A 63 -9.26 -0.80 18.90
N GLN A 64 -10.40 -1.20 19.47
CA GLN A 64 -10.46 -1.57 20.88
C GLN A 64 -10.27 -3.08 20.99
N THR A 65 -9.23 -3.50 21.69
CA THR A 65 -9.03 -4.90 22.04
C THR A 65 -10.22 -5.41 22.86
N ASN A 66 -10.86 -6.48 22.39
CA ASN A 66 -12.02 -7.13 23.00
C ASN A 66 -13.38 -6.39 22.92
N ALA A 67 -13.56 -5.47 21.97
CA ALA A 67 -14.86 -4.87 21.72
C ALA A 67 -15.45 -5.40 20.39
N PRO A 68 -16.64 -6.05 20.41
CA PRO A 68 -17.30 -6.49 19.19
C PRO A 68 -17.78 -5.29 18.37
N ALA A 69 -17.78 -5.42 17.05
CA ALA A 69 -18.26 -4.38 16.12
C ALA A 69 -19.80 -4.27 16.07
N ILE A 70 -20.52 -5.16 16.73
CA ILE A 70 -21.98 -5.27 16.73
C ILE A 70 -22.53 -4.84 18.10
N LEU A 71 -23.60 -4.04 18.08
CA LEU A 71 -24.29 -3.51 19.26
C LEU A 71 -24.82 -4.63 20.16
N THR A 72 -24.10 -4.93 21.20
CA THR A 72 -24.64 -5.48 22.44
C THR A 72 -24.58 -4.38 23.48
N GLU A 73 -25.51 -4.25 24.39
CA GLU A 73 -25.72 -3.15 25.36
C GLU A 73 -24.51 -2.78 26.26
N ALA A 74 -23.30 -3.15 25.92
CA ALA A 74 -22.08 -2.83 26.64
C ALA A 74 -21.35 -1.64 25.99
N ALA A 75 -21.13 -0.62 26.74
CA ALA A 75 -20.76 0.75 26.43
C ALA A 75 -19.40 1.01 25.70
N LYS A 76 -18.81 0.03 25.00
CA LYS A 76 -17.57 0.22 24.22
C LYS A 76 -17.60 -0.62 22.96
N VAL A 77 -18.22 -0.09 21.93
CA VAL A 77 -18.30 -0.71 20.59
C VAL A 77 -17.27 -0.08 19.66
N SER A 78 -16.55 -0.91 18.91
CA SER A 78 -15.70 -0.45 17.80
C SER A 78 -16.58 0.03 16.65
N ASP A 79 -16.19 1.12 15.98
CA ASP A 79 -16.96 1.64 14.84
C ASP A 79 -16.90 0.66 13.65
N PRO A 80 -18.04 0.10 13.16
CA PRO A 80 -18.04 -0.85 12.05
C PRO A 80 -17.89 -0.19 10.68
N LEU A 81 -18.08 1.13 10.56
CA LEU A 81 -18.09 1.84 9.29
C LEU A 81 -16.70 1.85 8.60
N PRO A 82 -15.58 2.13 9.28
CA PRO A 82 -14.26 2.06 8.68
C PRO A 82 -13.89 0.65 8.21
N GLN A 83 -14.32 -0.40 8.91
CA GLN A 83 -14.07 -1.79 8.55
C GLN A 83 -14.77 -2.18 7.26
N ALA A 84 -16.04 -1.76 7.08
CA ALA A 84 -16.79 -1.99 5.85
C ALA A 84 -16.20 -1.21 4.66
N LEU A 85 -15.78 0.04 4.87
CA LEU A 85 -15.14 0.85 3.85
C LEU A 85 -13.80 0.27 3.39
N VAL A 86 -13.00 -0.27 4.31
CA VAL A 86 -11.73 -0.93 3.99
C VAL A 86 -11.94 -2.17 3.15
N LEU A 87 -12.96 -2.98 3.44
CA LEU A 87 -13.29 -4.15 2.62
C LEU A 87 -13.60 -3.74 1.17
N THR A 88 -14.40 -2.71 0.98
CA THR A 88 -14.70 -2.15 -0.35
C THR A 88 -13.43 -1.63 -1.03
N ALA A 89 -12.57 -0.90 -0.31
CA ALA A 89 -11.33 -0.36 -0.83
C ALA A 89 -10.34 -1.47 -1.27
N ILE A 90 -10.28 -2.58 -0.54
CA ILE A 90 -9.45 -3.73 -0.91
C ILE A 90 -9.90 -4.34 -2.24
N VAL A 91 -11.20 -4.52 -2.44
CA VAL A 91 -11.75 -5.09 -3.68
C VAL A 91 -11.48 -4.16 -4.87
N ILE A 92 -11.72 -2.86 -4.72
CA ILE A 92 -11.45 -1.87 -5.76
C ILE A 92 -9.95 -1.78 -6.06
N GLY A 93 -9.11 -1.76 -5.04
CA GLY A 93 -7.66 -1.74 -5.16
C GLY A 93 -7.12 -2.95 -5.92
N PHE A 94 -7.60 -4.15 -5.61
CA PHE A 94 -7.23 -5.37 -6.32
C PHE A 94 -7.60 -5.32 -7.80
N ALA A 95 -8.83 -4.90 -8.11
CA ALA A 95 -9.30 -4.78 -9.48
C ALA A 95 -8.48 -3.75 -10.27
N THR A 96 -8.16 -2.60 -9.66
CA THR A 96 -7.36 -1.54 -10.27
C THR A 96 -5.93 -2.02 -10.56
N ILE A 97 -5.28 -2.71 -9.63
CA ILE A 97 -3.93 -3.24 -9.83
C ILE A 97 -3.93 -4.30 -10.93
N ALA A 98 -4.90 -5.21 -10.95
CA ALA A 98 -5.03 -6.20 -12.01
C ALA A 98 -5.17 -5.54 -13.39
N PHE A 99 -5.96 -4.47 -13.50
CA PHE A 99 -6.11 -3.70 -14.72
C PHE A 99 -4.80 -3.01 -15.15
N ILE A 100 -4.08 -2.38 -14.23
CA ILE A 100 -2.80 -1.73 -14.51
C ILE A 100 -1.75 -2.75 -14.96
N VAL A 101 -1.70 -3.93 -14.34
CA VAL A 101 -0.79 -5.01 -14.75
C VAL A 101 -1.09 -5.46 -16.17
N GLN A 102 -2.36 -5.62 -16.54
CA GLN A 102 -2.78 -5.94 -17.89
C GLN A 102 -2.33 -4.89 -18.92
N LEU A 103 -2.51 -3.61 -18.60
CA LEU A 103 -2.04 -2.51 -19.45
C LEU A 103 -0.51 -2.50 -19.59
N ALA A 104 0.20 -2.72 -18.50
CA ALA A 104 1.67 -2.77 -18.49
C ALA A 104 2.20 -3.92 -19.37
N LEU A 105 1.59 -5.10 -19.28
CA LEU A 105 1.93 -6.23 -20.13
C LEU A 105 1.66 -5.93 -21.61
N ARG A 106 0.51 -5.35 -21.92
CA ARG A 106 0.18 -4.97 -23.30
C ARG A 106 1.14 -3.94 -23.84
N SER A 107 1.45 -2.90 -23.07
CA SER A 107 2.43 -1.89 -23.45
C SER A 107 3.80 -2.52 -23.74
N ARG A 108 4.25 -3.44 -22.90
CA ARG A 108 5.51 -4.16 -23.13
C ARG A 108 5.50 -5.00 -24.39
N TYR A 109 4.36 -5.61 -24.74
CA TYR A 109 4.21 -6.35 -26.00
C TYR A 109 4.29 -5.46 -27.23
N GLU A 110 3.73 -4.24 -27.16
CA GLU A 110 3.68 -3.29 -28.28
C GLU A 110 4.98 -2.50 -28.42
N THR A 111 5.64 -2.12 -27.31
CA THR A 111 6.84 -1.26 -27.31
C THR A 111 8.15 -2.04 -27.19
N GLY A 112 8.11 -3.29 -26.75
CA GLY A 112 9.31 -4.11 -26.51
C GLY A 112 10.13 -3.70 -25.29
N THR A 113 9.78 -2.59 -24.58
CA THR A 113 10.52 -2.05 -23.46
C THR A 113 9.71 -2.09 -22.17
N ASP A 114 10.41 -2.11 -21.01
CA ASP A 114 9.80 -2.07 -19.68
C ASP A 114 9.94 -0.68 -19.02
N HIS A 115 10.36 0.32 -19.78
CA HIS A 115 10.48 1.70 -19.33
C HIS A 115 9.12 2.41 -19.35
N VAL A 116 8.85 3.23 -18.31
CA VAL A 116 7.60 3.99 -18.16
C VAL A 116 7.39 4.99 -19.30
N ASP A 117 8.47 5.54 -19.85
CA ASP A 117 8.48 6.51 -20.95
C ASP A 117 8.62 5.88 -22.34
N ALA A 118 8.55 4.54 -22.43
CA ALA A 118 8.68 3.76 -23.67
C ALA A 118 9.95 4.08 -24.49
N LYS A 119 10.95 4.72 -23.90
CA LYS A 119 12.25 4.92 -24.56
C LYS A 119 12.98 3.59 -24.60
N GLU A 120 13.29 3.13 -25.79
CA GLU A 120 14.28 2.08 -25.99
C GLU A 120 15.62 2.59 -25.43
N GLU A 121 16.29 1.79 -24.57
CA GLU A 121 17.71 1.93 -24.44
C GLU A 121 18.28 1.58 -25.82
N HIS A 122 18.51 2.59 -26.68
CA HIS A 122 19.34 2.38 -27.83
C HIS A 122 20.65 1.78 -27.30
N PRO A 123 21.03 0.57 -27.68
CA PRO A 123 22.40 0.16 -27.51
C PRO A 123 23.20 1.28 -28.17
N LEU A 124 24.10 1.89 -27.38
CA LEU A 124 25.02 2.90 -27.88
C LEU A 124 25.54 2.33 -29.19
N LEU A 125 25.11 2.90 -30.34
CA LEU A 125 25.67 2.61 -31.64
C LEU A 125 27.16 2.81 -31.45
N ASP A 126 27.93 1.71 -31.53
CA ASP A 126 29.38 1.81 -31.45
C ASP A 126 29.78 2.71 -32.63
N PRO A 127 30.36 3.91 -32.37
CA PRO A 127 30.72 4.84 -33.45
C PRO A 127 31.68 4.24 -34.48
N ARG A 128 32.12 3.00 -34.28
CA ARG A 128 33.02 2.23 -35.13
C ARG A 128 32.32 1.37 -36.18
N GLU A 129 30.98 1.21 -36.12
CA GLU A 129 30.28 0.44 -37.15
C GLU A 129 29.99 1.24 -38.44
N ASP A 130 30.22 2.55 -38.46
CA ASP A 130 29.98 3.43 -39.61
C ASP A 130 31.26 3.75 -40.43
N GLU A 131 32.40 3.08 -40.17
CA GLU A 131 33.56 3.20 -41.08
C GLU A 131 33.49 2.13 -42.19
N PRO A 132 33.42 2.58 -43.48
CA PRO A 132 33.41 1.70 -44.64
C PRO A 132 34.76 1.00 -44.87
#